data_b50592c0b604bc2e601948f8d3e8db04
#
_entry.id   b50592c0b604bc2e601948f8d3e8db04
#
_cell.length_a   1.000
_cell.length_b   1.000
_cell.length_c   1.000
_cell.angle_alpha   90.00
_cell.angle_beta   90.00
_cell.angle_gamma   90.00
#
_symmetry.space_group_name_H-M   'P 1'
#
loop_
_entity.id
_entity.type
_entity.pdbx_description
1 polymer ?
#
loop_
_entity_poly.entity_id
_entity_poly.type
_entity_poly.pdbx_seq_one_letter_code
_entity_poly.pdbx_strand_id
1 'polypeptide(L)'
;MSFKSFFLYLKLIGIFSVIGIVTVVSFIYQDFKQMQEIQTKKIVSIQLADELRQSSDDLTRLARLFSVTGDSKYEKMYWDVIKIRNGEIARPEDYHRIYWDLVLEYGQKPKPDGKKVVLLEALKEAGITQKELALLDEASKNSDKLVGIETTAMNAAKGLFADSNGKYTIKREPDLDYAAKLMHSQEYMNEKAKIVKPIDDFLATLDIRTSNEVKKT
;
A
#
# COMPACT_ATOMS: atom_id res chain seq x y z
N MET A 1 -47.73 -16.62 52.22
CA MET A 1 -46.55 -15.75 51.82
C MET A 1 -46.89 -14.36 52.35
N SER A 2 -45.97 -13.71 53.12
CA SER A 2 -46.29 -12.37 53.65
C SER A 2 -46.15 -11.35 52.44
N PHE A 3 -47.04 -10.34 52.48
CA PHE A 3 -47.08 -9.28 51.49
C PHE A 3 -45.71 -8.59 51.34
N LYS A 4 -44.96 -8.45 52.42
CA LYS A 4 -43.56 -7.95 52.43
C LYS A 4 -42.58 -8.84 51.65
N SER A 5 -42.73 -10.16 51.78
CA SER A 5 -41.86 -11.12 51.04
C SER A 5 -42.13 -11.09 49.54
N PHE A 6 -43.39 -10.92 49.13
CA PHE A 6 -43.75 -10.79 47.71
C PHE A 6 -43.09 -9.57 47.06
N PHE A 7 -43.17 -8.39 47.70
CA PHE A 7 -42.54 -7.19 47.21
C PHE A 7 -41.00 -7.29 47.18
N LEU A 8 -40.39 -7.99 48.15
CA LEU A 8 -38.93 -8.23 48.15
C LEU A 8 -38.51 -9.07 46.95
N TYR A 9 -39.23 -10.17 46.67
CA TYR A 9 -38.98 -11.00 45.49
C TYR A 9 -39.12 -10.21 44.17
N LEU A 10 -40.15 -9.38 44.05
CA LEU A 10 -40.39 -8.56 42.88
C LEU A 10 -39.23 -7.57 42.66
N LYS A 11 -38.71 -6.92 43.71
CA LYS A 11 -37.54 -6.03 43.66
C LYS A 11 -36.28 -6.80 43.24
N LEU A 12 -36.05 -7.99 43.79
CA LEU A 12 -34.89 -8.81 43.42
C LEU A 12 -34.94 -9.24 41.96
N ILE A 13 -36.09 -9.69 41.48
CA ILE A 13 -36.28 -10.02 40.04
C ILE A 13 -35.98 -8.79 39.17
N GLY A 14 -36.47 -7.61 39.55
CA GLY A 14 -36.18 -6.37 38.83
C GLY A 14 -34.70 -6.04 38.78
N ILE A 15 -33.96 -6.16 39.89
CA ILE A 15 -32.54 -5.93 39.97
C ILE A 15 -31.77 -6.94 39.10
N PHE A 16 -32.09 -8.24 39.19
CA PHE A 16 -31.46 -9.26 38.36
C PHE A 16 -31.72 -9.04 36.85
N SER A 17 -32.92 -8.62 36.48
CA SER A 17 -33.25 -8.28 35.09
C SER A 17 -32.43 -7.12 34.59
N VAL A 18 -32.26 -6.06 35.36
CA VAL A 18 -31.42 -4.90 34.99
C VAL A 18 -29.98 -5.32 34.86
N ILE A 19 -29.43 -6.10 35.80
CA ILE A 19 -28.03 -6.61 35.69
C ILE A 19 -27.87 -7.47 34.45
N GLY A 20 -28.84 -8.34 34.15
CA GLY A 20 -28.83 -9.18 32.94
C GLY A 20 -28.79 -8.34 31.66
N ILE A 21 -29.64 -7.31 31.56
CA ILE A 21 -29.67 -6.40 30.42
C ILE A 21 -28.35 -5.65 30.28
N VAL A 22 -27.81 -5.09 31.38
CA VAL A 22 -26.52 -4.37 31.35
C VAL A 22 -25.38 -5.29 30.89
N THR A 23 -25.38 -6.54 31.34
CA THR A 23 -24.38 -7.53 30.94
C THR A 23 -24.47 -7.83 29.43
N VAL A 24 -25.66 -8.10 28.92
CA VAL A 24 -25.87 -8.36 27.48
C VAL A 24 -25.47 -7.15 26.63
N VAL A 25 -25.89 -5.94 27.04
CA VAL A 25 -25.51 -4.71 26.33
C VAL A 25 -23.98 -4.50 26.32
N SER A 26 -23.31 -4.82 27.44
CA SER A 26 -21.87 -4.72 27.55
C SER A 26 -21.15 -5.69 26.59
N PHE A 27 -21.62 -6.93 26.47
CA PHE A 27 -21.10 -7.89 25.50
C PHE A 27 -21.29 -7.41 24.07
N ILE A 28 -22.51 -7.01 23.69
CA ILE A 28 -22.79 -6.47 22.34
C ILE A 28 -21.89 -5.28 22.02
N TYR A 29 -21.66 -4.40 22.99
CA TYR A 29 -20.78 -3.24 22.80
C TYR A 29 -19.32 -3.66 22.57
N GLN A 30 -18.82 -4.65 23.31
CA GLN A 30 -17.46 -5.18 23.13
C GLN A 30 -17.29 -5.84 21.75
N ASP A 31 -18.23 -6.69 21.35
CA ASP A 31 -18.25 -7.35 20.04
C ASP A 31 -18.26 -6.31 18.91
N PHE A 32 -19.12 -5.30 19.02
CA PHE A 32 -19.19 -4.21 18.04
C PHE A 32 -17.87 -3.44 17.94
N LYS A 33 -17.25 -3.12 19.07
CA LYS A 33 -15.93 -2.44 19.09
C LYS A 33 -14.85 -3.29 18.45
N GLN A 34 -14.80 -4.57 18.76
CA GLN A 34 -13.84 -5.51 18.16
C GLN A 34 -14.04 -5.61 16.63
N MET A 35 -15.29 -5.71 16.19
CA MET A 35 -15.61 -5.72 14.76
C MET A 35 -15.15 -4.43 14.05
N GLN A 36 -15.35 -3.26 14.66
CA GLN A 36 -14.87 -2.00 14.13
C GLN A 36 -13.34 -1.96 14.01
N GLU A 37 -12.62 -2.47 15.02
CA GLU A 37 -11.15 -2.54 14.97
C GLU A 37 -10.65 -3.44 13.83
N ILE A 38 -11.27 -4.61 13.64
CA ILE A 38 -10.96 -5.52 12.53
C ILE A 38 -11.17 -4.82 11.18
N GLN A 39 -12.31 -4.16 11.00
CA GLN A 39 -12.64 -3.46 9.75
C GLN A 39 -11.70 -2.29 9.49
N THR A 40 -11.36 -1.51 10.51
CA THR A 40 -10.42 -0.39 10.38
C THR A 40 -9.03 -0.87 9.96
N LYS A 41 -8.50 -1.91 10.62
CA LYS A 41 -7.22 -2.52 10.26
C LYS A 41 -7.23 -3.07 8.83
N LYS A 42 -8.32 -3.73 8.44
CA LYS A 42 -8.52 -4.22 7.07
C LYS A 42 -8.43 -3.09 6.05
N ILE A 43 -9.18 -2.01 6.25
CA ILE A 43 -9.20 -0.85 5.34
C ILE A 43 -7.80 -0.25 5.22
N VAL A 44 -7.11 0.00 6.33
CA VAL A 44 -5.75 0.55 6.33
C VAL A 44 -4.79 -0.37 5.58
N SER A 45 -4.87 -1.69 5.81
CA SER A 45 -4.02 -2.68 5.13
C SER A 45 -4.25 -2.69 3.62
N ILE A 46 -5.51 -2.61 3.16
CA ILE A 46 -5.86 -2.52 1.73
C ILE A 46 -5.30 -1.22 1.13
N GLN A 47 -5.48 -0.08 1.80
CA GLN A 47 -4.99 1.21 1.30
C GLN A 47 -3.46 1.22 1.14
N LEU A 48 -2.71 0.66 2.10
CA LEU A 48 -1.26 0.59 2.03
C LEU A 48 -0.77 -0.40 0.97
N ALA A 49 -1.47 -1.53 0.78
CA ALA A 49 -1.15 -2.48 -0.30
C ALA A 49 -1.45 -1.88 -1.68
N ASP A 50 -2.54 -1.15 -1.81
CA ASP A 50 -2.87 -0.42 -3.04
C ASP A 50 -1.86 0.68 -3.33
N GLU A 51 -1.34 1.35 -2.31
CA GLU A 51 -0.25 2.33 -2.46
C GLU A 51 1.04 1.68 -2.98
N LEU A 52 1.38 0.45 -2.54
CA LEU A 52 2.50 -0.29 -3.10
C LEU A 52 2.29 -0.59 -4.59
N ARG A 53 1.10 -1.05 -4.96
CA ARG A 53 0.71 -1.28 -6.36
C ARG A 53 0.78 0.01 -7.17
N GLN A 54 0.16 1.08 -6.66
CA GLN A 54 0.13 2.39 -7.33
C GLN A 54 1.54 2.96 -7.52
N SER A 55 2.41 2.85 -6.51
CA SER A 55 3.80 3.31 -6.66
C SER A 55 4.52 2.60 -7.80
N SER A 56 4.30 1.28 -7.96
CA SER A 56 4.86 0.51 -9.08
C SER A 56 4.27 0.94 -10.43
N ASP A 57 2.98 1.28 -10.49
CA ASP A 57 2.33 1.78 -11.71
C ASP A 57 2.84 3.18 -12.07
N ASP A 58 3.01 4.06 -11.09
CA ASP A 58 3.57 5.40 -11.28
C ASP A 58 5.02 5.34 -11.77
N LEU A 59 5.87 4.47 -11.19
CA LEU A 59 7.24 4.24 -11.66
C LEU A 59 7.24 3.81 -13.12
N THR A 60 6.42 2.81 -13.49
CA THR A 60 6.27 2.35 -14.87
C THR A 60 5.88 3.49 -15.82
N ARG A 61 4.87 4.29 -15.44
CA ARG A 61 4.37 5.39 -16.25
C ARG A 61 5.43 6.48 -16.42
N LEU A 62 6.07 6.90 -15.34
CA LEU A 62 7.09 7.96 -15.38
C LEU A 62 8.33 7.54 -16.15
N ALA A 63 8.80 6.29 -15.98
CA ALA A 63 9.91 5.76 -16.77
C ALA A 63 9.57 5.67 -18.26
N ARG A 64 8.35 5.25 -18.63
CA ARG A 64 7.89 5.25 -20.04
C ARG A 64 7.81 6.65 -20.62
N LEU A 65 7.25 7.61 -19.89
CA LEU A 65 7.18 9.00 -20.35
C LEU A 65 8.58 9.58 -20.55
N PHE A 66 9.50 9.33 -19.61
CA PHE A 66 10.90 9.75 -19.78
C PHE A 66 11.58 9.09 -20.97
N SER A 67 11.40 7.77 -21.15
CA SER A 67 12.03 6.99 -22.23
C SER A 67 11.63 7.45 -23.63
N VAL A 68 10.48 8.10 -23.79
CA VAL A 68 10.02 8.59 -25.10
C VAL A 68 10.18 10.11 -25.29
N THR A 69 10.29 10.87 -24.21
CA THR A 69 10.35 12.33 -24.26
C THR A 69 11.71 12.91 -23.90
N GLY A 70 12.49 12.21 -23.07
CA GLY A 70 13.73 12.75 -22.48
C GLY A 70 13.50 13.89 -21.48
N ASP A 71 12.24 14.21 -21.12
CA ASP A 71 11.94 15.33 -20.23
C ASP A 71 12.25 14.97 -18.76
N SER A 72 13.26 15.64 -18.21
CA SER A 72 13.81 15.40 -16.87
C SER A 72 12.80 15.51 -15.73
N LYS A 73 11.64 16.17 -15.93
CA LYS A 73 10.58 16.23 -14.93
C LYS A 73 10.07 14.83 -14.57
N TYR A 74 9.95 13.92 -15.54
CA TYR A 74 9.49 12.55 -15.31
C TYR A 74 10.51 11.74 -14.53
N GLU A 75 11.81 11.89 -14.82
CA GLU A 75 12.87 11.24 -14.05
C GLU A 75 12.89 11.74 -12.60
N LYS A 76 12.74 13.04 -12.38
CA LYS A 76 12.66 13.61 -11.01
C LYS A 76 11.50 13.03 -10.24
N MET A 77 10.30 13.00 -10.83
CA MET A 77 9.10 12.42 -10.20
C MET A 77 9.27 10.93 -9.92
N TYR A 78 9.89 10.18 -10.83
CA TYR A 78 10.21 8.77 -10.66
C TYR A 78 11.04 8.53 -9.38
N TRP A 79 12.10 9.29 -9.19
CA TRP A 79 12.92 9.18 -7.98
C TRP A 79 12.20 9.66 -6.74
N ASP A 80 11.33 10.65 -6.84
CA ASP A 80 10.50 11.10 -5.72
C ASP A 80 9.50 10.00 -5.26
N VAL A 81 8.91 9.23 -6.19
CA VAL A 81 8.09 8.04 -5.85
C VAL A 81 8.90 7.04 -5.00
N ILE A 82 10.12 6.69 -5.44
CA ILE A 82 11.00 5.77 -4.71
C ILE A 82 11.33 6.30 -3.32
N LYS A 83 11.71 7.58 -3.22
CA LYS A 83 12.07 8.22 -1.94
C LYS A 83 10.90 8.26 -0.96
N ILE A 84 9.67 8.49 -1.44
CA ILE A 84 8.46 8.44 -0.61
C ILE A 84 8.26 7.02 -0.08
N ARG A 85 8.31 6.00 -0.96
CA ARG A 85 8.14 4.60 -0.61
C ARG A 85 9.15 4.13 0.45
N ASN A 86 10.39 4.61 0.33
CA ASN A 86 11.48 4.27 1.24
C ASN A 86 11.53 5.15 2.51
N GLY A 87 10.60 6.10 2.68
CA GLY A 87 10.57 7.00 3.83
C GLY A 87 11.70 8.04 3.86
N GLU A 88 12.41 8.26 2.75
CA GLU A 88 13.48 9.24 2.65
C GLU A 88 12.95 10.68 2.64
N ILE A 89 11.82 10.88 1.96
CA ILE A 89 11.08 12.15 1.96
C ILE A 89 9.68 11.94 2.54
N ALA A 90 9.00 13.04 2.90
CA ALA A 90 7.68 12.99 3.49
C ALA A 90 6.67 12.35 2.53
N ARG A 91 5.90 11.40 3.05
CA ARG A 91 4.74 10.83 2.35
C ARG A 91 3.61 11.86 2.36
N PRO A 92 3.00 12.20 1.21
CA PRO A 92 1.85 13.09 1.17
C PRO A 92 0.67 12.56 2.00
N GLU A 93 -0.14 13.44 2.55
CA GLU A 93 -1.41 13.04 3.15
C GLU A 93 -2.34 12.44 2.09
N ASP A 94 -3.14 11.44 2.47
CA ASP A 94 -4.03 10.72 1.54
C ASP A 94 -3.33 10.17 0.28
N TYR A 95 -2.06 9.76 0.39
CA TYR A 95 -1.24 9.36 -0.78
C TYR A 95 -1.79 8.16 -1.55
N HIS A 96 -2.66 7.35 -0.95
CA HIS A 96 -3.42 6.29 -1.61
C HIS A 96 -4.43 6.80 -2.65
N ARG A 97 -4.64 8.12 -2.75
CA ARG A 97 -5.51 8.76 -3.76
C ARG A 97 -4.69 9.21 -4.97
N ILE A 98 -5.38 9.80 -5.95
CA ILE A 98 -4.75 10.37 -7.15
C ILE A 98 -3.79 11.49 -6.72
N TYR A 99 -2.51 11.31 -6.96
CA TYR A 99 -1.48 12.27 -6.60
C TYR A 99 -0.64 12.72 -7.81
N TRP A 100 0.07 11.81 -8.46
CA TRP A 100 1.03 12.17 -9.51
C TRP A 100 0.39 12.72 -10.78
N ASP A 101 -0.83 12.30 -11.15
CA ASP A 101 -1.56 12.90 -12.26
C ASP A 101 -1.87 14.37 -12.00
N LEU A 102 -2.24 14.70 -10.75
CA LEU A 102 -2.48 16.08 -10.34
C LEU A 102 -1.19 16.90 -10.28
N VAL A 103 -0.06 16.30 -9.87
CA VAL A 103 1.26 16.95 -9.93
C VAL A 103 1.64 17.25 -11.38
N LEU A 104 1.40 16.31 -12.30
CA LEU A 104 1.67 16.50 -13.72
C LEU A 104 0.82 17.61 -14.34
N GLU A 105 -0.47 17.68 -14.00
CA GLU A 105 -1.39 18.68 -14.52
C GLU A 105 -1.15 20.07 -13.95
N TYR A 106 -0.99 20.18 -12.62
CA TYR A 106 -0.94 21.48 -11.95
C TYR A 106 0.48 21.96 -11.63
N GLY A 107 1.50 21.14 -11.81
CA GLY A 107 2.89 21.49 -11.52
C GLY A 107 3.21 21.70 -10.03
N GLN A 108 2.30 21.35 -9.12
CA GLN A 108 2.46 21.53 -7.68
C GLN A 108 1.87 20.35 -6.90
N LYS A 109 2.28 20.19 -5.64
CA LYS A 109 1.76 19.13 -4.76
C LYS A 109 0.27 19.36 -4.48
N PRO A 110 -0.62 18.38 -4.79
CA PRO A 110 -2.06 18.51 -4.54
C PRO A 110 -2.44 18.29 -3.07
N LYS A 111 -1.52 17.77 -2.26
CA LYS A 111 -1.68 17.43 -0.84
C LYS A 111 -0.49 17.90 -0.03
N PRO A 112 -0.68 18.28 1.25
CA PRO A 112 0.41 18.63 2.14
C PRO A 112 1.30 17.43 2.43
N ASP A 113 2.52 17.70 2.87
CA ASP A 113 3.46 16.67 3.31
C ASP A 113 3.06 16.13 4.68
N GLY A 114 2.89 14.82 4.77
CA GLY A 114 2.69 14.11 6.02
C GLY A 114 4.02 13.66 6.65
N LYS A 115 4.02 12.47 7.26
CA LYS A 115 5.20 11.91 7.94
C LYS A 115 6.13 11.18 6.96
N LYS A 116 7.42 11.07 7.31
CA LYS A 116 8.34 10.14 6.68
C LYS A 116 8.07 8.75 7.25
N VAL A 117 7.62 7.84 6.41
CA VAL A 117 7.27 6.46 6.82
C VAL A 117 7.68 5.52 5.70
N VAL A 118 8.43 4.48 6.05
CA VAL A 118 8.70 3.37 5.13
C VAL A 118 7.40 2.59 4.92
N LEU A 119 6.98 2.39 3.68
CA LEU A 119 5.69 1.76 3.37
C LEU A 119 5.54 0.37 4.00
N LEU A 120 6.58 -0.47 3.96
CA LEU A 120 6.56 -1.80 4.59
C LEU A 120 6.46 -1.74 6.12
N GLU A 121 7.01 -0.73 6.77
CA GLU A 121 6.85 -0.54 8.21
C GLU A 121 5.41 -0.12 8.56
N ALA A 122 4.82 0.79 7.77
CA ALA A 122 3.41 1.15 7.93
C ALA A 122 2.48 -0.06 7.80
N LEU A 123 2.78 -0.99 6.88
CA LEU A 123 2.04 -2.25 6.72
C LEU A 123 2.17 -3.17 7.95
N LYS A 124 3.35 -3.27 8.56
CA LYS A 124 3.55 -4.02 9.81
C LYS A 124 2.72 -3.41 10.95
N GLU A 125 2.73 -2.09 11.09
CA GLU A 125 1.96 -1.36 12.10
C GLU A 125 0.44 -1.50 11.90
N ALA A 126 -0.02 -1.70 10.67
CA ALA A 126 -1.44 -1.95 10.36
C ALA A 126 -1.95 -3.31 10.90
N GLY A 127 -1.08 -4.16 11.44
CA GLY A 127 -1.44 -5.43 12.07
C GLY A 127 -1.66 -6.58 11.09
N ILE A 128 -0.97 -6.56 9.95
CA ILE A 128 -0.94 -7.70 9.02
C ILE A 128 -0.12 -8.85 9.60
N THR A 129 -0.46 -10.08 9.23
CA THR A 129 0.27 -11.28 9.66
C THR A 129 1.62 -11.41 8.97
N GLN A 130 2.52 -12.23 9.52
CA GLN A 130 3.82 -12.52 8.88
C GLN A 130 3.67 -13.12 7.48
N LYS A 131 2.64 -13.95 7.26
CA LYS A 131 2.34 -14.52 5.95
C LYS A 131 1.93 -13.43 4.94
N GLU A 132 1.07 -12.52 5.36
CA GLU A 132 0.62 -11.37 4.56
C GLU A 132 1.78 -10.42 4.26
N LEU A 133 2.63 -10.14 5.27
CA LEU A 133 3.82 -9.32 5.09
C LEU A 133 4.81 -9.92 4.09
N ALA A 134 5.01 -11.23 4.11
CA ALA A 134 5.92 -11.91 3.18
C ALA A 134 5.50 -11.72 1.72
N LEU A 135 4.20 -11.72 1.41
CA LEU A 135 3.69 -11.46 0.06
C LEU A 135 3.99 -10.03 -0.39
N LEU A 136 3.80 -9.04 0.49
CA LEU A 136 4.08 -7.64 0.16
C LEU A 136 5.58 -7.34 0.08
N ASP A 137 6.40 -8.00 0.89
CA ASP A 137 7.87 -7.94 0.81
C ASP A 137 8.38 -8.55 -0.51
N GLU A 138 7.77 -9.66 -0.98
CA GLU A 138 8.06 -10.24 -2.29
C GLU A 138 7.70 -9.26 -3.43
N ALA A 139 6.51 -8.63 -3.37
CA ALA A 139 6.10 -7.61 -4.33
C ALA A 139 7.08 -6.44 -4.36
N SER A 140 7.51 -5.95 -3.20
CA SER A 140 8.49 -4.85 -3.06
C SER A 140 9.84 -5.23 -3.69
N LYS A 141 10.37 -6.40 -3.37
CA LYS A 141 11.64 -6.90 -3.95
C LYS A 141 11.57 -7.07 -5.46
N ASN A 142 10.45 -7.53 -6.00
CA ASN A 142 10.26 -7.62 -7.44
C ASN A 142 10.15 -6.23 -8.08
N SER A 143 9.53 -5.25 -7.41
CA SER A 143 9.53 -3.85 -7.85
C SER A 143 10.96 -3.28 -7.90
N ASP A 144 11.81 -3.57 -6.93
CA ASP A 144 13.21 -3.11 -6.92
C ASP A 144 14.03 -3.71 -8.08
N LYS A 145 13.75 -4.95 -8.49
CA LYS A 145 14.36 -5.55 -9.68
C LYS A 145 13.91 -4.84 -10.96
N LEU A 146 12.62 -4.50 -11.05
CA LEU A 146 12.07 -3.78 -12.19
C LEU A 146 12.71 -2.39 -12.35
N VAL A 147 13.03 -1.70 -11.23
CA VAL A 147 13.80 -0.45 -11.20
C VAL A 147 15.12 -0.57 -11.96
N GLY A 148 15.77 -1.73 -11.96
CA GLY A 148 17.00 -1.97 -12.73
C GLY A 148 16.78 -1.84 -14.25
N ILE A 149 15.70 -2.39 -14.80
CA ILE A 149 15.33 -2.26 -16.21
C ILE A 149 14.95 -0.81 -16.53
N GLU A 150 14.16 -0.18 -15.68
CA GLU A 150 13.71 1.20 -15.81
C GLU A 150 14.90 2.17 -15.79
N THR A 151 15.86 1.97 -14.88
CA THR A 151 17.09 2.74 -14.78
C THR A 151 17.94 2.59 -16.06
N THR A 152 18.02 1.37 -16.62
CA THR A 152 18.72 1.12 -17.87
C THR A 152 18.08 1.90 -19.03
N ALA A 153 16.74 1.85 -19.13
CA ALA A 153 16.02 2.59 -20.16
C ALA A 153 16.20 4.11 -20.01
N MET A 154 16.03 4.64 -18.79
CA MET A 154 16.21 6.07 -18.54
C MET A 154 17.66 6.55 -18.81
N ASN A 155 18.66 5.74 -18.48
CA ASN A 155 20.05 6.09 -18.79
C ASN A 155 20.32 6.06 -20.31
N ALA A 156 19.80 5.06 -21.03
CA ALA A 156 19.91 5.02 -22.49
C ALA A 156 19.27 6.25 -23.14
N ALA A 157 18.12 6.70 -22.65
CA ALA A 157 17.47 7.92 -23.10
C ALA A 157 18.33 9.20 -22.87
N LYS A 158 19.26 9.16 -21.90
CA LYS A 158 20.23 10.21 -21.63
C LYS A 158 21.57 10.01 -22.38
N GLY A 159 21.72 8.96 -23.17
CA GLY A 159 22.99 8.59 -23.82
C GLY A 159 24.02 8.02 -22.83
N LEU A 160 23.57 7.45 -21.70
CA LEU A 160 24.44 6.82 -20.72
C LEU A 160 24.23 5.29 -20.74
N PHE A 161 25.32 4.55 -20.97
CA PHE A 161 25.30 3.10 -21.07
C PHE A 161 26.24 2.45 -20.04
N ALA A 162 25.85 1.23 -19.60
CA ALA A 162 26.63 0.49 -18.62
C ALA A 162 27.98 0.03 -19.21
N ASP A 163 29.05 0.14 -18.43
CA ASP A 163 30.34 -0.47 -18.68
C ASP A 163 30.37 -1.95 -18.24
N SER A 164 31.51 -2.60 -18.37
CA SER A 164 31.72 -4.01 -17.97
C SER A 164 31.45 -4.28 -16.49
N ASN A 165 31.41 -3.26 -15.63
CA ASN A 165 31.15 -3.32 -14.21
C ASN A 165 29.68 -2.94 -13.88
N GLY A 166 28.83 -2.71 -14.89
CA GLY A 166 27.44 -2.30 -14.71
C GLY A 166 27.25 -0.82 -14.32
N LYS A 167 28.30 0.01 -14.39
CA LYS A 167 28.20 1.44 -14.11
C LYS A 167 27.88 2.21 -15.39
N TYR A 168 26.97 3.16 -15.33
CA TYR A 168 26.55 3.98 -16.48
C TYR A 168 27.56 5.10 -16.77
N THR A 169 28.74 4.71 -17.28
CA THR A 169 29.89 5.60 -17.55
C THR A 169 30.17 5.82 -19.04
N ILE A 170 29.63 4.95 -19.92
CA ILE A 170 29.82 5.04 -21.35
C ILE A 170 28.84 6.08 -21.93
N LYS A 171 29.38 7.17 -22.47
CA LYS A 171 28.58 8.21 -23.12
C LYS A 171 28.45 7.94 -24.61
N ARG A 172 27.23 7.99 -25.14
CA ARG A 172 26.89 7.89 -26.58
C ARG A 172 25.75 8.87 -26.86
N GLU A 173 25.29 8.94 -28.11
CA GLU A 173 24.06 9.65 -28.45
C GLU A 173 22.88 9.04 -27.68
N PRO A 174 21.91 9.87 -27.20
CA PRO A 174 20.67 9.40 -26.59
C PRO A 174 19.96 8.41 -27.51
N ASP A 175 19.51 7.29 -26.93
CA ASP A 175 18.81 6.23 -27.67
C ASP A 175 17.38 6.02 -27.07
N LEU A 176 16.48 6.90 -27.51
CA LEU A 176 15.07 6.85 -27.08
C LEU A 176 14.35 5.60 -27.65
N ASP A 177 14.73 5.12 -28.82
CA ASP A 177 14.14 3.92 -29.43
C ASP A 177 14.48 2.67 -28.62
N TYR A 178 15.76 2.49 -28.25
CA TYR A 178 16.16 1.41 -27.35
C TYR A 178 15.51 1.51 -25.98
N ALA A 179 15.45 2.71 -25.38
CA ALA A 179 14.78 2.95 -24.11
C ALA A 179 13.29 2.57 -24.17
N ALA A 180 12.57 3.01 -25.20
CA ALA A 180 11.17 2.67 -25.39
C ALA A 180 10.97 1.16 -25.61
N LYS A 181 11.83 0.50 -26.40
CA LYS A 181 11.77 -0.97 -26.61
C LYS A 181 11.95 -1.75 -25.32
N LEU A 182 12.88 -1.35 -24.44
CA LEU A 182 13.04 -1.98 -23.13
C LEU A 182 11.77 -1.86 -22.30
N MET A 183 11.20 -0.66 -22.20
CA MET A 183 10.01 -0.38 -21.40
C MET A 183 8.71 -1.03 -21.90
N HIS A 184 8.71 -1.54 -23.15
CA HIS A 184 7.57 -2.25 -23.76
C HIS A 184 7.91 -3.70 -24.14
N SER A 185 9.04 -4.22 -23.65
CA SER A 185 9.45 -5.61 -23.90
C SER A 185 8.57 -6.62 -23.16
N GLN A 186 8.52 -7.85 -23.67
CA GLN A 186 7.85 -8.96 -22.98
C GLN A 186 8.52 -9.26 -21.62
N GLU A 187 9.84 -9.09 -21.53
CA GLU A 187 10.57 -9.23 -20.27
C GLU A 187 10.06 -8.23 -19.22
N TYR A 188 9.94 -6.95 -19.59
CA TYR A 188 9.40 -5.92 -18.72
C TYR A 188 7.98 -6.29 -18.21
N MET A 189 7.11 -6.74 -19.11
CA MET A 189 5.74 -7.15 -18.76
C MET A 189 5.73 -8.35 -17.81
N ASN A 190 6.61 -9.31 -18.02
CA ASN A 190 6.74 -10.49 -17.15
C ASN A 190 7.23 -10.09 -15.75
N GLU A 191 8.23 -9.20 -15.65
CA GLU A 191 8.71 -8.71 -14.35
C GLU A 191 7.63 -7.88 -13.63
N LYS A 192 6.86 -7.08 -14.36
CA LYS A 192 5.72 -6.33 -13.80
C LYS A 192 4.65 -7.28 -13.22
N ALA A 193 4.34 -8.38 -13.91
CA ALA A 193 3.38 -9.38 -13.41
C ALA A 193 3.81 -10.01 -12.08
N LYS A 194 5.12 -10.19 -11.84
CA LYS A 194 5.66 -10.70 -10.57
C LYS A 194 5.43 -9.76 -9.38
N ILE A 195 5.16 -8.48 -9.62
CA ILE A 195 4.84 -7.50 -8.58
C ILE A 195 3.37 -7.60 -8.19
N VAL A 196 2.48 -7.65 -9.19
CA VAL A 196 1.03 -7.57 -8.95
C VAL A 196 0.45 -8.87 -8.38
N LYS A 197 1.02 -10.03 -8.75
CA LYS A 197 0.53 -11.35 -8.28
C LYS A 197 0.60 -11.51 -6.75
N PRO A 198 1.74 -11.23 -6.06
CA PRO A 198 1.77 -11.30 -4.59
C PRO A 198 0.84 -10.30 -3.91
N ILE A 199 0.57 -9.14 -4.51
CA ILE A 199 -0.39 -8.18 -3.96
C ILE A 199 -1.81 -8.73 -4.04
N ASP A 200 -2.19 -9.37 -5.15
CA ASP A 200 -3.48 -10.04 -5.30
C ASP A 200 -3.65 -11.18 -4.28
N ASP A 201 -2.63 -12.01 -4.10
CA ASP A 201 -2.60 -13.08 -3.11
C ASP A 201 -2.71 -12.55 -1.67
N PHE A 202 -2.08 -11.40 -1.39
CA PHE A 202 -2.23 -10.70 -0.12
C PHE A 202 -3.69 -10.27 0.12
N LEU A 203 -4.33 -9.62 -0.85
CA LEU A 203 -5.71 -9.18 -0.73
C LEU A 203 -6.67 -10.34 -0.47
N ALA A 204 -6.50 -11.45 -1.21
CA ALA A 204 -7.28 -12.68 -0.99
C ALA A 204 -7.06 -13.27 0.41
N THR A 205 -5.81 -13.30 0.89
CA THR A 205 -5.47 -13.83 2.22
C THR A 205 -6.06 -12.94 3.33
N LEU A 206 -5.96 -11.64 3.19
CA LEU A 206 -6.52 -10.64 4.11
C LEU A 206 -8.05 -10.77 4.20
N ASP A 207 -8.74 -10.92 3.07
CA ASP A 207 -10.18 -11.08 3.02
C ASP A 207 -10.66 -12.35 3.75
N ILE A 208 -10.01 -13.48 3.50
CA ILE A 208 -10.33 -14.74 4.17
C ILE A 208 -10.12 -14.62 5.68
N ARG A 209 -8.97 -14.07 6.12
CA ARG A 209 -8.65 -13.91 7.54
C ARG A 209 -9.66 -13.01 8.25
N THR A 210 -9.88 -11.82 7.74
CA THR A 210 -10.77 -10.84 8.38
C THR A 210 -12.23 -11.31 8.40
N SER A 211 -12.69 -12.01 7.35
CA SER A 211 -14.01 -12.63 7.33
C SER A 211 -14.16 -13.71 8.40
N ASN A 212 -13.11 -14.51 8.64
CA ASN A 212 -13.11 -15.53 9.68
C ASN A 212 -13.02 -14.93 11.10
N GLU A 213 -12.31 -13.82 11.27
CA GLU A 213 -12.26 -13.08 12.54
C GLU A 213 -13.62 -12.52 12.91
N VAL A 214 -14.32 -11.87 11.97
CA VAL A 214 -15.68 -11.33 12.19
C VAL A 214 -16.70 -12.43 12.53
N LYS A 215 -16.59 -13.64 11.97
CA LYS A 215 -17.50 -14.75 12.27
C LYS A 215 -17.32 -15.34 13.68
N LYS A 216 -16.19 -15.06 14.34
CA LYS A 216 -15.90 -15.56 15.69
C LYS A 216 -16.28 -14.57 16.79
N THR A 217 -16.57 -13.33 16.42
CA THR A 217 -17.07 -12.25 17.26
C THR A 217 -18.59 -12.36 17.39
#